data_ed08e9579d7c449dd35b98ff8026d58b
#
_entry.id   ed08e9579d7c449dd35b98ff8026d58b
#
_cell.length_a   1.000
_cell.length_b   1.000
_cell.length_c   1.000
_cell.angle_alpha   90.00
_cell.angle_beta   90.00
_cell.angle_gamma   90.00
#
_symmetry.space_group_name_H-M   'P 1'
#
loop_
_entity.id
_entity.type
_entity.pdbx_description
1 polymer ?
#
loop_
_entity_poly.entity_id
_entity_poly.type
_entity_poly.pdbx_seq_one_letter_code
_entity_poly.pdbx_strand_id
1 'polypeptide(L)'
;KAILEGEDYFPLLNHISGTRTLVSIYRPADGSRWDEVVTPISQGRLNTLLYKRWVKQRAADVERLSGGRLGYVHIESMADGSFRTMYADILGKYNHCDGIVIDTRFNGGGRMHEDIEILFSGEKYLTQVVRGKEACDMPSRRWNKASIMITCEANYSNAHGTPWVYQKMGIGKVVGMPVPGTMTSVSWERLQDQTLVFGIPV
;
A
#
# COMPACT_ATOMS: atom_id res chain seq x y z
N LYS A 1 -31.65 21.14 -8.04
CA LYS A 1 -30.96 22.01 -9.01
C LYS A 1 -30.46 21.13 -10.15
N ALA A 2 -30.60 21.56 -11.40
CA ALA A 2 -29.96 20.90 -12.54
C ALA A 2 -28.44 21.16 -12.48
N ILE A 3 -27.67 20.11 -12.79
CA ILE A 3 -26.21 20.20 -12.95
C ILE A 3 -25.95 20.25 -14.44
N LEU A 4 -25.34 21.32 -14.91
CA LEU A 4 -24.98 21.50 -16.32
C LEU A 4 -23.51 21.11 -16.54
N GLU A 5 -23.15 20.86 -17.80
CA GLU A 5 -21.77 20.57 -18.17
C GLU A 5 -20.85 21.73 -17.77
N GLY A 6 -19.73 21.43 -17.10
CA GLY A 6 -18.80 22.42 -16.59
C GLY A 6 -19.17 23.09 -15.26
N GLU A 7 -20.37 22.83 -14.70
CA GLU A 7 -20.70 23.31 -13.35
C GLU A 7 -20.06 22.44 -12.27
N ASP A 8 -19.53 23.11 -11.23
CA ASP A 8 -19.10 22.44 -10.00
C ASP A 8 -20.33 21.96 -9.21
N TYR A 9 -20.49 20.65 -9.12
CA TYR A 9 -21.57 20.01 -8.38
C TYR A 9 -21.20 19.62 -6.94
N PHE A 10 -19.94 19.70 -6.57
CA PHE A 10 -19.49 19.30 -5.21
C PHE A 10 -20.20 20.03 -4.08
N PRO A 11 -20.52 21.37 -4.20
CA PRO A 11 -21.29 22.06 -3.17
C PRO A 11 -22.67 21.44 -2.91
N LEU A 12 -23.28 20.83 -3.93
CA LEU A 12 -24.58 20.14 -3.78
C LEU A 12 -24.48 18.83 -2.97
N LEU A 13 -23.29 18.28 -2.83
CA LEU A 13 -23.00 17.05 -2.10
C LEU A 13 -22.53 17.32 -0.66
N ASN A 14 -22.39 18.59 -0.26
CA ASN A 14 -21.98 18.94 1.09
C ASN A 14 -23.01 18.43 2.11
N HIS A 15 -22.53 17.87 3.21
CA HIS A 15 -23.31 17.39 4.36
C HIS A 15 -24.29 16.24 4.07
N ILE A 16 -24.27 15.60 2.88
CA ILE A 16 -25.17 14.49 2.53
C ILE A 16 -24.46 13.12 2.47
N SER A 17 -23.18 13.07 2.87
CA SER A 17 -22.46 11.78 2.93
C SER A 17 -23.15 10.80 3.87
N GLY A 18 -23.41 9.59 3.38
CA GLY A 18 -24.15 8.56 4.08
C GLY A 18 -25.68 8.69 4.02
N THR A 19 -26.21 9.76 3.43
CA THR A 19 -27.67 10.01 3.33
C THR A 19 -28.20 9.53 1.97
N ARG A 20 -29.27 8.77 1.97
CA ARG A 20 -29.94 8.37 0.72
C ARG A 20 -30.48 9.59 0.00
N THR A 21 -29.99 9.82 -1.20
CA THR A 21 -30.28 11.01 -2.00
C THR A 21 -30.84 10.62 -3.36
N LEU A 22 -32.00 11.19 -3.73
CA LEU A 22 -32.58 11.01 -5.05
C LEU A 22 -31.85 11.87 -6.08
N VAL A 23 -31.40 11.24 -7.16
CA VAL A 23 -30.73 11.89 -8.28
C VAL A 23 -31.51 11.61 -9.56
N SER A 24 -31.97 12.67 -10.21
CA SER A 24 -32.59 12.56 -11.54
C SER A 24 -31.51 12.65 -12.61
N ILE A 25 -31.40 11.62 -13.42
CA ILE A 25 -30.36 11.47 -14.44
C ILE A 25 -30.95 11.72 -15.83
N TYR A 26 -30.20 12.46 -16.65
CA TYR A 26 -30.51 12.68 -18.06
C TYR A 26 -29.33 12.23 -18.90
N ARG A 27 -29.56 11.39 -19.89
CA ARG A 27 -28.57 10.94 -20.87
C ARG A 27 -28.79 11.66 -22.20
N PRO A 28 -27.90 12.60 -22.58
CA PRO A 28 -28.07 13.36 -23.82
C PRO A 28 -28.05 12.51 -25.10
N ALA A 29 -27.34 11.38 -25.11
CA ALA A 29 -27.13 10.54 -26.29
C ALA A 29 -28.43 9.93 -26.84
N ASP A 30 -29.41 9.63 -25.99
CA ASP A 30 -30.68 9.00 -26.35
C ASP A 30 -31.92 9.72 -25.78
N GLY A 31 -31.71 10.83 -25.05
CA GLY A 31 -32.77 11.61 -24.41
C GLY A 31 -33.40 10.94 -23.19
N SER A 32 -32.88 9.78 -22.75
CA SER A 32 -33.49 9.03 -21.64
C SER A 32 -33.38 9.79 -20.31
N ARG A 33 -34.41 9.59 -19.46
CA ARG A 33 -34.46 10.16 -18.09
C ARG A 33 -34.92 9.09 -17.13
N TRP A 34 -34.26 9.06 -15.95
CA TRP A 34 -34.70 8.18 -14.85
C TRP A 34 -34.22 8.76 -13.51
N ASP A 35 -34.80 8.27 -12.44
CA ASP A 35 -34.46 8.60 -11.09
C ASP A 35 -33.69 7.44 -10.46
N GLU A 36 -32.61 7.76 -9.70
CA GLU A 36 -31.79 6.80 -8.98
C GLU A 36 -31.60 7.26 -7.54
N VAL A 37 -31.66 6.33 -6.58
CA VAL A 37 -31.36 6.62 -5.19
C VAL A 37 -29.92 6.21 -4.91
N VAL A 38 -29.05 7.19 -4.70
CA VAL A 38 -27.64 7.00 -4.39
C VAL A 38 -27.35 7.35 -2.93
N THR A 39 -26.27 6.79 -2.38
CA THR A 39 -25.75 7.19 -1.08
C THR A 39 -24.36 7.78 -1.28
N PRO A 40 -24.22 9.12 -1.29
CA PRO A 40 -22.92 9.78 -1.43
C PRO A 40 -21.96 9.32 -0.33
N ILE A 41 -20.70 9.23 -0.68
CA ILE A 41 -19.62 8.85 0.24
C ILE A 41 -18.71 10.04 0.53
N SER A 42 -18.00 10.00 1.66
CA SER A 42 -17.00 11.02 1.98
C SER A 42 -15.79 10.94 1.05
N GLN A 43 -15.05 12.03 0.89
CA GLN A 43 -13.80 12.06 0.12
C GLN A 43 -12.78 11.03 0.65
N GLY A 44 -12.68 10.86 1.97
CA GLY A 44 -11.79 9.84 2.55
C GLY A 44 -12.19 8.42 2.15
N ARG A 45 -13.50 8.14 2.09
CA ARG A 45 -13.99 6.83 1.60
C ARG A 45 -13.69 6.64 0.11
N LEU A 46 -13.88 7.68 -0.69
CA LEU A 46 -13.54 7.65 -2.12
C LEU A 46 -12.04 7.36 -2.32
N ASN A 47 -11.17 8.08 -1.61
CA ASN A 47 -9.73 7.88 -1.68
C ASN A 47 -9.34 6.43 -1.31
N THR A 48 -9.95 5.87 -0.26
CA THR A 48 -9.75 4.46 0.12
C THR A 48 -10.16 3.49 -1.00
N LEU A 49 -11.28 3.74 -1.66
CA LEU A 49 -11.75 2.89 -2.77
C LEU A 49 -10.84 3.00 -4.00
N LEU A 50 -10.39 4.22 -4.32
CA LEU A 50 -9.46 4.47 -5.42
C LEU A 50 -8.11 3.79 -5.16
N TYR A 51 -7.58 3.89 -3.94
CA TYR A 51 -6.37 3.20 -3.52
C TYR A 51 -6.51 1.68 -3.68
N LYS A 52 -7.56 1.08 -3.12
CA LYS A 52 -7.80 -0.38 -3.23
C LYS A 52 -7.92 -0.83 -4.70
N ARG A 53 -8.57 -0.04 -5.54
CA ARG A 53 -8.68 -0.31 -6.97
C ARG A 53 -7.31 -0.26 -7.63
N TRP A 54 -6.50 0.74 -7.31
CA TRP A 54 -5.14 0.88 -7.85
C TRP A 54 -4.26 -0.32 -7.47
N VAL A 55 -4.24 -0.73 -6.19
CA VAL A 55 -3.48 -1.91 -5.72
C VAL A 55 -3.94 -3.18 -6.47
N LYS A 56 -5.27 -3.37 -6.59
CA LYS A 56 -5.83 -4.52 -7.31
C LYS A 56 -5.41 -4.54 -8.79
N GLN A 57 -5.39 -3.39 -9.45
CA GLN A 57 -4.95 -3.29 -10.85
C GLN A 57 -3.46 -3.61 -10.98
N ARG A 58 -2.61 -3.10 -10.09
CA ARG A 58 -1.17 -3.42 -10.11
C ARG A 58 -0.90 -4.90 -9.87
N ALA A 59 -1.62 -5.51 -8.93
CA ALA A 59 -1.54 -6.95 -8.70
C ALA A 59 -1.92 -7.76 -9.97
N ALA A 60 -3.02 -7.39 -10.62
CA ALA A 60 -3.46 -8.02 -11.86
C ALA A 60 -2.47 -7.81 -13.02
N ASP A 61 -1.82 -6.65 -13.10
CA ASP A 61 -0.79 -6.39 -14.10
C ASP A 61 0.44 -7.29 -13.88
N VAL A 62 0.91 -7.43 -12.64
CA VAL A 62 2.04 -8.31 -12.30
C VAL A 62 1.70 -9.77 -12.60
N GLU A 63 0.52 -10.23 -12.21
CA GLU A 63 0.04 -11.58 -12.52
C GLU A 63 0.01 -11.84 -14.03
N ARG A 64 -0.62 -10.95 -14.79
CA ARG A 64 -0.73 -11.05 -16.26
C ARG A 64 0.63 -11.02 -16.95
N LEU A 65 1.51 -10.08 -16.59
CA LEU A 65 2.83 -9.89 -17.23
C LEU A 65 3.79 -11.04 -16.90
N SER A 66 3.65 -11.67 -15.73
CA SER A 66 4.49 -12.79 -15.32
C SER A 66 3.92 -14.17 -15.65
N GLY A 67 2.72 -14.23 -16.23
CA GLY A 67 1.99 -15.49 -16.40
C GLY A 67 1.67 -16.19 -15.07
N GLY A 68 1.38 -15.41 -14.02
CA GLY A 68 1.06 -15.92 -12.67
C GLY A 68 2.28 -16.34 -11.83
N ARG A 69 3.50 -16.16 -12.35
CA ARG A 69 4.73 -16.58 -11.66
C ARG A 69 5.16 -15.65 -10.53
N LEU A 70 4.76 -14.38 -10.57
CA LEU A 70 5.11 -13.37 -9.57
C LEU A 70 3.91 -12.91 -8.77
N GLY A 71 4.09 -12.77 -7.46
CA GLY A 71 3.14 -12.10 -6.57
C GLY A 71 3.38 -10.59 -6.52
N TYR A 72 2.42 -9.87 -5.98
CA TYR A 72 2.49 -8.42 -5.77
C TYR A 72 1.92 -8.04 -4.42
N VAL A 73 2.66 -7.25 -3.66
CA VAL A 73 2.20 -6.62 -2.43
C VAL A 73 2.48 -5.13 -2.45
N HIS A 74 1.55 -4.34 -1.95
CA HIS A 74 1.74 -2.90 -1.72
C HIS A 74 1.81 -2.64 -0.22
N ILE A 75 2.84 -1.92 0.22
CA ILE A 75 3.02 -1.51 1.61
C ILE A 75 2.54 -0.06 1.72
N GLU A 76 1.31 0.14 2.17
CA GLU A 76 0.66 1.47 2.24
C GLU A 76 1.35 2.39 3.24
N SER A 77 1.79 1.83 4.38
CA SER A 77 2.50 2.55 5.43
C SER A 77 3.42 1.61 6.18
N MET A 78 4.44 2.14 6.85
CA MET A 78 5.32 1.37 7.72
C MET A 78 4.68 1.19 9.11
N ALA A 79 3.51 0.54 9.14
CA ALA A 79 2.70 0.28 10.32
C ALA A 79 2.22 -1.18 10.38
N ASP A 80 1.88 -1.64 11.58
CA ASP A 80 1.50 -3.03 11.88
C ASP A 80 0.39 -3.57 10.95
N GLY A 81 -0.64 -2.78 10.65
CA GLY A 81 -1.72 -3.21 9.76
C GLY A 81 -1.25 -3.51 8.34
N SER A 82 -0.37 -2.67 7.78
CA SER A 82 0.23 -2.89 6.45
C SER A 82 1.17 -4.10 6.47
N PHE A 83 1.97 -4.25 7.53
CA PHE A 83 2.86 -5.40 7.68
C PHE A 83 2.08 -6.72 7.75
N ARG A 84 1.03 -6.80 8.57
CA ARG A 84 0.19 -8.01 8.68
C ARG A 84 -0.45 -8.39 7.36
N THR A 85 -0.94 -7.40 6.61
CA THR A 85 -1.52 -7.63 5.28
C THR A 85 -0.47 -8.19 4.32
N MET A 86 0.68 -7.54 4.23
CA MET A 86 1.81 -8.00 3.41
C MET A 86 2.27 -9.40 3.80
N TYR A 87 2.46 -9.65 5.10
CA TYR A 87 2.89 -10.93 5.64
C TYR A 87 1.92 -12.07 5.29
N ALA A 88 0.62 -11.83 5.47
CA ALA A 88 -0.41 -12.81 5.13
C ALA A 88 -0.46 -13.09 3.61
N ASP A 89 -0.32 -12.05 2.79
CA ASP A 89 -0.30 -12.19 1.33
C ASP A 89 0.94 -12.94 0.86
N ILE A 90 2.11 -12.60 1.36
CA ILE A 90 3.39 -13.21 0.96
C ILE A 90 3.44 -14.70 1.35
N LEU A 91 3.16 -15.03 2.60
CA LEU A 91 3.28 -16.40 3.10
C LEU A 91 2.03 -17.27 2.84
N GLY A 92 0.92 -16.64 2.48
CA GLY A 92 -0.32 -17.32 2.12
C GLY A 92 -0.58 -17.26 0.62
N LYS A 93 -1.22 -16.19 0.18
CA LYS A 93 -1.71 -16.00 -1.19
C LYS A 93 -0.63 -16.22 -2.26
N TYR A 94 0.57 -15.70 -2.05
CA TYR A 94 1.67 -15.73 -3.02
C TYR A 94 2.78 -16.75 -2.69
N ASN A 95 2.57 -17.60 -1.69
CA ASN A 95 3.58 -18.58 -1.30
C ASN A 95 3.97 -19.54 -2.42
N HIS A 96 3.09 -19.79 -3.38
CA HIS A 96 3.34 -20.63 -4.55
C HIS A 96 4.13 -19.93 -5.66
N CYS A 97 4.24 -18.59 -5.66
CA CYS A 97 4.94 -17.82 -6.69
C CYS A 97 6.46 -18.01 -6.64
N ASP A 98 7.12 -17.84 -7.79
CA ASP A 98 8.58 -17.92 -7.92
C ASP A 98 9.29 -16.70 -7.33
N GLY A 99 8.59 -15.57 -7.26
CA GLY A 99 9.09 -14.31 -6.74
C GLY A 99 7.98 -13.33 -6.39
N ILE A 100 8.35 -12.17 -5.80
CA ILE A 100 7.40 -11.16 -5.39
C ILE A 100 7.87 -9.75 -5.73
N VAL A 101 6.92 -8.92 -6.15
CA VAL A 101 7.08 -7.48 -6.32
C VAL A 101 6.56 -6.78 -5.08
N ILE A 102 7.43 -6.05 -4.39
CA ILE A 102 7.13 -5.26 -3.19
C ILE A 102 7.02 -3.80 -3.64
N ASP A 103 5.83 -3.26 -3.63
CA ASP A 103 5.59 -1.87 -4.02
C ASP A 103 5.45 -0.99 -2.78
N THR A 104 6.37 -0.04 -2.61
CA THR A 104 6.36 0.91 -1.48
C THR A 104 5.99 2.33 -1.93
N ARG A 105 5.58 2.52 -3.18
CA ARG A 105 5.24 3.86 -3.69
C ARG A 105 4.16 4.53 -2.87
N PHE A 106 4.35 5.83 -2.64
CA PHE A 106 3.44 6.68 -1.86
C PHE A 106 3.37 6.35 -0.36
N ASN A 107 4.30 5.56 0.16
CA ASN A 107 4.36 5.23 1.57
C ASN A 107 4.96 6.41 2.38
N GLY A 108 4.20 6.95 3.30
CA GLY A 108 4.57 8.10 4.13
C GLY A 108 5.47 7.76 5.33
N GLY A 109 5.89 6.51 5.48
CA GLY A 109 6.75 6.07 6.59
C GLY A 109 6.01 5.42 7.75
N GLY A 110 6.65 5.40 8.89
CA GLY A 110 6.24 4.74 10.13
C GLY A 110 7.44 4.10 10.82
N ARG A 111 7.32 2.85 11.29
CA ARG A 111 8.40 2.14 11.97
C ARG A 111 8.27 0.61 11.82
N MET A 112 8.48 0.09 10.61
CA MET A 112 8.34 -1.35 10.31
C MET A 112 9.44 -1.90 9.40
N HIS A 113 10.50 -1.14 9.11
CA HIS A 113 11.55 -1.58 8.19
C HIS A 113 12.28 -2.83 8.71
N GLU A 114 12.55 -2.91 10.02
CA GLU A 114 13.24 -4.06 10.63
C GLU A 114 12.47 -5.36 10.46
N ASP A 115 11.15 -5.33 10.68
CA ASP A 115 10.30 -6.52 10.52
C ASP A 115 10.23 -6.98 9.07
N ILE A 116 10.20 -6.02 8.12
CA ILE A 116 10.22 -6.30 6.68
C ILE A 116 11.55 -6.96 6.31
N GLU A 117 12.65 -6.40 6.79
CA GLU A 117 13.99 -6.93 6.52
C GLU A 117 14.16 -8.34 7.06
N ILE A 118 13.76 -8.59 8.29
CA ILE A 118 13.82 -9.94 8.91
C ILE A 118 13.03 -10.96 8.07
N LEU A 119 11.87 -10.56 7.55
CA LEU A 119 11.06 -11.45 6.70
C LEU A 119 11.80 -11.86 5.41
N PHE A 120 12.59 -10.96 4.83
CA PHE A 120 13.27 -11.18 3.56
C PHE A 120 14.74 -11.61 3.68
N SER A 121 15.38 -11.35 4.82
CA SER A 121 16.82 -11.67 5.03
C SER A 121 17.07 -12.92 5.87
N GLY A 122 16.05 -13.54 6.43
CA GLY A 122 16.19 -14.69 7.31
C GLY A 122 16.92 -15.84 6.64
N GLU A 123 18.05 -16.27 7.22
CA GLU A 123 18.84 -17.40 6.73
C GLU A 123 18.32 -18.74 7.26
N LYS A 124 18.35 -19.76 6.40
CA LYS A 124 18.02 -21.13 6.79
C LYS A 124 19.08 -21.64 7.77
N TYR A 125 18.64 -22.13 8.93
CA TYR A 125 19.54 -22.73 9.92
C TYR A 125 19.25 -24.21 10.19
N LEU A 126 18.08 -24.75 9.81
CA LEU A 126 17.80 -26.18 9.85
C LEU A 126 16.62 -26.56 8.95
N THR A 127 16.50 -27.86 8.63
CA THR A 127 15.34 -28.46 8.01
C THR A 127 14.66 -29.40 9.01
N GLN A 128 13.37 -29.23 9.22
CA GLN A 128 12.57 -30.14 10.02
C GLN A 128 12.20 -31.37 9.21
N VAL A 129 12.53 -32.54 9.73
CA VAL A 129 12.22 -33.82 9.10
C VAL A 129 11.24 -34.59 9.98
N VAL A 130 10.11 -35.03 9.41
CA VAL A 130 9.09 -35.84 10.12
C VAL A 130 8.96 -37.19 9.42
N ARG A 131 9.24 -38.24 10.13
CA ARG A 131 9.17 -39.64 9.61
C ARG A 131 9.95 -39.83 8.29
N GLY A 132 11.15 -39.24 8.21
CA GLY A 132 12.02 -39.32 7.03
C GLY A 132 11.63 -38.41 5.85
N LYS A 133 10.61 -37.58 5.99
CA LYS A 133 10.21 -36.59 4.97
C LYS A 133 10.50 -35.19 5.45
N GLU A 134 11.10 -34.37 4.60
CA GLU A 134 11.26 -32.95 4.86
C GLU A 134 9.88 -32.26 4.96
N ALA A 135 9.64 -31.61 6.08
CA ALA A 135 8.39 -30.91 6.37
C ALA A 135 8.49 -29.40 6.07
N CYS A 136 9.52 -28.73 6.59
CA CYS A 136 9.78 -27.31 6.33
C CYS A 136 11.21 -26.92 6.71
N ASP A 137 11.67 -25.84 6.13
CA ASP A 137 12.89 -25.16 6.56
C ASP A 137 12.62 -24.17 7.70
N MET A 138 13.61 -23.95 8.55
CA MET A 138 13.53 -22.93 9.61
C MET A 138 14.56 -21.83 9.39
N PRO A 139 14.17 -20.56 9.60
CA PRO A 139 12.85 -20.08 10.03
C PRO A 139 11.80 -20.30 8.92
N SER A 140 10.64 -20.87 9.29
CA SER A 140 9.56 -21.17 8.33
C SER A 140 8.79 -19.91 7.89
N ARG A 141 8.92 -18.83 8.66
CA ARG A 141 8.21 -17.58 8.44
C ARG A 141 9.12 -16.53 7.78
N ARG A 142 9.66 -16.87 6.61
CA ARG A 142 10.50 -16.00 5.81
C ARG A 142 10.15 -16.11 4.34
N TRP A 143 10.45 -15.07 3.58
CA TRP A 143 10.44 -15.15 2.13
C TRP A 143 11.86 -15.47 1.64
N ASN A 144 12.06 -16.65 1.09
CA ASN A 144 13.37 -17.15 0.64
C ASN A 144 13.50 -17.25 -0.89
N LYS A 145 12.61 -16.58 -1.61
CA LYS A 145 12.58 -16.55 -3.07
C LYS A 145 12.94 -15.14 -3.57
N ALA A 146 13.09 -15.00 -4.88
CA ALA A 146 13.40 -13.72 -5.50
C ALA A 146 12.39 -12.64 -5.14
N SER A 147 12.88 -11.43 -4.95
CA SER A 147 12.05 -10.25 -4.72
C SER A 147 12.66 -9.00 -5.37
N ILE A 148 11.80 -8.02 -5.66
CA ILE A 148 12.18 -6.71 -6.18
C ILE A 148 11.33 -5.66 -5.47
N MET A 149 11.93 -4.51 -5.15
CA MET A 149 11.23 -3.41 -4.48
C MET A 149 11.04 -2.23 -5.43
N ILE A 150 9.82 -1.67 -5.47
CA ILE A 150 9.48 -0.49 -6.26
C ILE A 150 9.34 0.71 -5.33
N THR A 151 9.99 1.84 -5.69
CA THR A 151 9.97 3.10 -4.96
C THR A 151 9.52 4.25 -5.82
N CYS A 152 9.15 5.37 -5.18
CA CYS A 152 8.95 6.65 -5.85
C CYS A 152 9.42 7.81 -4.96
N GLU A 153 9.50 8.99 -5.55
CA GLU A 153 9.92 10.23 -4.88
C GLU A 153 8.99 10.68 -3.75
N ALA A 154 7.78 10.11 -3.66
CA ALA A 154 6.84 10.38 -2.57
C ALA A 154 7.02 9.44 -1.35
N ASN A 155 7.97 8.50 -1.40
CA ASN A 155 8.33 7.72 -0.22
C ASN A 155 8.96 8.65 0.83
N TYR A 156 8.56 8.50 2.10
CA TYR A 156 9.00 9.40 3.15
C TYR A 156 9.40 8.65 4.43
N SER A 157 10.31 9.23 5.24
CA SER A 157 10.71 8.72 6.56
C SER A 157 11.16 7.25 6.51
N ASN A 158 10.57 6.35 7.28
CA ASN A 158 10.92 4.93 7.30
C ASN A 158 10.78 4.23 5.93
N ALA A 159 9.93 4.76 5.03
CA ALA A 159 9.83 4.28 3.65
C ALA A 159 11.02 4.71 2.76
N HIS A 160 11.91 5.59 3.25
CA HIS A 160 13.24 5.82 2.68
C HIS A 160 14.23 4.77 3.20
N GLY A 161 14.23 4.48 4.50
CA GLY A 161 15.16 3.52 5.10
C GLY A 161 14.98 2.10 4.57
N THR A 162 13.74 1.67 4.39
CA THR A 162 13.42 0.32 3.92
C THR A 162 14.09 -0.05 2.59
N PRO A 163 13.97 0.70 1.48
CA PRO A 163 14.66 0.37 0.24
C PRO A 163 16.19 0.47 0.35
N TRP A 164 16.70 1.38 1.19
CA TRP A 164 18.13 1.48 1.42
C TRP A 164 18.69 0.21 2.07
N VAL A 165 18.09 -0.24 3.16
CA VAL A 165 18.53 -1.47 3.86
C VAL A 165 18.30 -2.69 2.99
N TYR A 166 17.16 -2.80 2.32
CA TYR A 166 16.86 -3.88 1.38
C TYR A 166 17.97 -4.06 0.33
N GLN A 167 18.45 -2.96 -0.25
CA GLN A 167 19.57 -2.96 -1.19
C GLN A 167 20.90 -3.23 -0.51
N LYS A 168 21.17 -2.61 0.66
CA LYS A 168 22.41 -2.76 1.43
C LYS A 168 22.66 -4.19 1.88
N MET A 169 21.59 -4.89 2.26
CA MET A 169 21.66 -6.31 2.67
C MET A 169 21.65 -7.28 1.49
N GLY A 170 21.56 -6.80 0.26
CA GLY A 170 21.54 -7.65 -0.93
C GLY A 170 20.29 -8.52 -1.06
N ILE A 171 19.17 -8.14 -0.43
CA ILE A 171 17.91 -8.90 -0.49
C ILE A 171 17.37 -8.95 -1.93
N GLY A 172 17.45 -7.84 -2.65
CA GLY A 172 17.02 -7.77 -4.04
C GLY A 172 17.29 -6.40 -4.66
N LYS A 173 16.82 -6.21 -5.89
CA LYS A 173 16.97 -4.93 -6.60
C LYS A 173 15.88 -3.94 -6.18
N VAL A 174 16.24 -2.66 -6.12
CA VAL A 174 15.32 -1.54 -5.98
C VAL A 174 15.18 -0.87 -7.34
N VAL A 175 13.95 -0.60 -7.77
CA VAL A 175 13.62 0.06 -9.04
C VAL A 175 12.60 1.17 -8.82
N GLY A 176 12.52 2.09 -9.76
CA GLY A 176 11.60 3.23 -9.72
C GLY A 176 12.33 4.55 -9.60
N MET A 177 11.71 5.53 -8.96
CA MET A 177 12.28 6.86 -8.80
C MET A 177 13.10 6.95 -7.51
N PRO A 178 14.15 7.80 -7.46
CA PRO A 178 14.91 8.05 -6.25
C PRO A 178 14.03 8.52 -5.09
N VAL A 179 14.34 8.04 -3.91
CA VAL A 179 13.64 8.42 -2.68
C VAL A 179 14.40 9.56 -2.01
N PRO A 180 13.74 10.64 -1.54
CA PRO A 180 14.40 11.72 -0.81
C PRO A 180 14.97 11.23 0.52
N GLY A 181 16.10 11.80 0.95
CA GLY A 181 16.81 11.43 2.18
C GLY A 181 16.14 11.91 3.46
N THR A 182 15.05 11.28 3.87
CA THR A 182 14.16 11.75 4.95
C THR A 182 13.99 10.76 6.11
N MET A 183 15.00 9.92 6.37
CA MET A 183 14.88 8.86 7.38
C MET A 183 15.14 9.35 8.82
N THR A 184 15.47 10.59 9.05
CA THR A 184 15.70 11.11 10.41
C THR A 184 14.40 11.08 11.22
N SER A 185 14.53 10.69 12.49
CA SER A 185 13.45 10.81 13.46
C SER A 185 13.15 12.28 13.77
N VAL A 186 12.00 12.57 14.36
CA VAL A 186 11.59 13.91 14.75
C VAL A 186 11.22 13.92 16.23
N SER A 187 11.85 14.81 17.01
CA SER A 187 11.39 15.18 18.34
C SER A 187 10.36 16.31 18.22
N TRP A 188 9.17 16.09 18.78
CA TRP A 188 8.08 17.06 18.72
C TRP A 188 8.03 17.92 19.97
N GLU A 189 8.20 19.23 19.78
CA GLU A 189 8.16 20.21 20.88
C GLU A 189 6.89 21.08 20.78
N ARG A 190 6.33 21.43 21.93
CA ARG A 190 5.21 22.35 22.03
C ARG A 190 5.70 23.73 22.43
N LEU A 191 5.19 24.76 21.78
CA LEU A 191 5.44 26.13 22.18
C LEU A 191 4.66 26.53 23.44
N GLN A 192 4.89 27.73 23.93
CA GLN A 192 4.14 28.30 25.04
C GLN A 192 2.62 28.31 24.73
N ASP A 193 2.26 28.62 23.50
CA ASP A 193 0.93 28.31 22.98
C ASP A 193 0.87 26.83 22.62
N GLN A 194 0.18 26.03 23.44
CA GLN A 194 0.09 24.57 23.33
C GLN A 194 -0.61 24.08 22.04
N THR A 195 -1.24 24.97 21.28
CA THR A 195 -1.83 24.64 19.97
C THR A 195 -0.76 24.58 18.87
N LEU A 196 0.41 25.17 19.13
CA LEU A 196 1.52 25.22 18.19
C LEU A 196 2.56 24.15 18.53
N VAL A 197 2.90 23.35 17.52
CA VAL A 197 3.86 22.25 17.65
C VAL A 197 4.87 22.35 16.50
N PHE A 198 6.14 22.12 16.78
CA PHE A 198 7.17 21.99 15.73
C PHE A 198 8.01 20.75 15.93
N GLY A 199 8.58 20.24 14.84
CA GLY A 199 9.42 19.06 14.85
C GLY A 199 10.89 19.40 14.64
N ILE A 200 11.77 18.83 15.46
CA ILE A 200 13.22 18.97 15.34
C ILE A 200 13.75 17.61 14.85
N PRO A 201 14.37 17.55 13.66
CA PRO A 201 15.04 16.34 13.20
C PRO A 201 16.16 15.93 14.15
N VAL A 202 16.25 14.64 14.50
CA VAL A 202 17.25 14.07 15.39
C VAL A 202 17.97 12.89 14.73
#